data_4af4cd6b282321b9d8f2e24feae7394e
#
_entry.id   4af4cd6b282321b9d8f2e24feae7394e
#
_cell.length_a   1.000
_cell.length_b   1.000
_cell.length_c   1.000
_cell.angle_alpha   90.00
_cell.angle_beta   90.00
_cell.angle_gamma   90.00
#
_symmetry.space_group_name_H-M   'P 1'
#
loop_
_entity.id
_entity.type
_entity.pdbx_description
1 polymer ?
#
loop_
_entity_poly.entity_id
_entity_poly.type
_entity_poly.pdbx_seq_one_letter_code
_entity_poly.pdbx_strand_id
1 'polypeptide(L)'
;MAVRSMTGFGRGESEHGGRIWTVEIRCVNNRFLDLKTKLPRGYAGIEERIRKKVSEYHQRGRVDLVLSVSGDFSDLQHVSANLEIARNYHQVLVQLADEFGLDSDITLVQLSSYPDVIVREQKEEDLETIWPYIEQALVDGLENCTLMRSQEGQALAADLQGRLTNFGVTISTIDQSVPQLVQQRENNLKERLEKLLDNTEMEPMRLAQEVAMLADKTDVTEEIVRLRSHIQQFSAFIGDGGAVGRKLDFLIQEFLREVNTIASKINDAAVAHHTVDLKSELEKMREQVQNIE
;
A
#
# COMPACT_ATOMS: atom_id res chain seq x y z
N MET A 1 -3.86 -19.45 -0.25
CA MET A 1 -4.34 -18.21 -0.92
C MET A 1 -3.12 -17.48 -1.47
N ALA A 2 -3.20 -16.87 -2.66
CA ALA A 2 -2.06 -16.12 -3.19
C ALA A 2 -1.77 -14.86 -2.34
N VAL A 3 -0.52 -14.46 -2.27
CA VAL A 3 -0.07 -13.20 -1.67
C VAL A 3 -0.69 -12.03 -2.46
N ARG A 4 -1.15 -10.99 -1.78
CA ARG A 4 -1.70 -9.77 -2.38
C ARG A 4 -0.88 -8.55 -2.00
N SER A 5 -0.80 -7.57 -2.91
CA SER A 5 -0.29 -6.25 -2.57
C SER A 5 -1.30 -5.47 -1.73
N MET A 6 -0.81 -4.61 -0.85
CA MET A 6 -1.63 -3.63 -0.13
C MET A 6 -1.98 -2.39 -0.96
N THR A 7 -1.27 -2.17 -2.06
CA THR A 7 -1.55 -1.09 -3.00
C THR A 7 -2.40 -1.61 -4.16
N GLY A 8 -3.28 -0.78 -4.67
CA GLY A 8 -4.12 -1.14 -5.80
C GLY A 8 -5.01 0.00 -6.24
N PHE A 9 -5.48 -0.11 -7.47
CA PHE A 9 -6.43 0.78 -8.09
C PHE A 9 -7.52 -0.04 -8.79
N GLY A 10 -8.76 0.43 -8.71
CA GLY A 10 -9.87 -0.15 -9.45
C GLY A 10 -10.83 0.94 -9.90
N ARG A 11 -11.42 0.74 -11.06
CA ARG A 11 -12.47 1.61 -11.61
C ARG A 11 -13.61 0.74 -12.10
N GLY A 12 -14.81 1.13 -11.76
CA GLY A 12 -16.05 0.54 -12.27
C GLY A 12 -16.99 1.61 -12.74
N GLU A 13 -17.80 1.28 -13.73
CA GLU A 13 -18.76 2.17 -14.35
C GLU A 13 -20.08 1.45 -14.56
N SER A 14 -21.18 2.20 -14.39
CA SER A 14 -22.52 1.72 -14.68
C SER A 14 -23.34 2.85 -15.31
N GLU A 15 -24.16 2.51 -16.29
CA GLU A 15 -24.99 3.46 -17.01
C GLU A 15 -26.47 3.12 -16.86
N HIS A 16 -27.29 4.14 -16.59
CA HIS A 16 -28.73 4.03 -16.62
C HIS A 16 -29.38 5.41 -16.82
N GLY A 17 -30.45 5.47 -17.62
CA GLY A 17 -31.24 6.70 -17.80
C GLY A 17 -30.45 7.89 -18.33
N GLY A 18 -29.42 7.67 -19.15
CA GLY A 18 -28.54 8.72 -19.68
C GLY A 18 -27.53 9.26 -18.66
N ARG A 19 -27.37 8.60 -17.50
CA ARG A 19 -26.36 8.89 -16.47
C ARG A 19 -25.37 7.77 -16.34
N ILE A 20 -24.11 8.16 -16.05
CA ILE A 20 -23.01 7.24 -15.83
C ILE A 20 -22.47 7.50 -14.45
N TRP A 21 -22.50 6.45 -13.61
CA TRP A 21 -21.84 6.43 -12.31
C TRP A 21 -20.48 5.77 -12.45
N THR A 22 -19.44 6.50 -12.07
CA THR A 22 -18.07 6.02 -12.06
C THR A 22 -17.57 5.94 -10.62
N VAL A 23 -17.08 4.77 -10.21
CA VAL A 23 -16.43 4.55 -8.93
C VAL A 23 -14.95 4.32 -9.15
N GLU A 24 -14.11 5.14 -8.51
CA GLU A 24 -12.66 4.96 -8.46
C GLU A 24 -12.25 4.60 -7.04
N ILE A 25 -11.42 3.56 -6.91
CA ILE A 25 -10.95 3.02 -5.63
C ILE A 25 -9.45 2.99 -5.66
N ARG A 26 -8.81 3.54 -4.61
CA ARG A 26 -7.36 3.48 -4.40
C ARG A 26 -7.09 2.90 -3.03
N CYS A 27 -6.26 1.87 -2.99
CA CYS A 27 -5.84 1.23 -1.75
C CYS A 27 -4.36 1.53 -1.49
N VAL A 28 -4.03 1.84 -0.23
CA VAL A 28 -2.65 1.99 0.23
C VAL A 28 -2.47 1.29 1.57
N ASN A 29 -1.21 0.95 1.89
CA ASN A 29 -0.88 0.30 3.14
C ASN A 29 -1.34 1.13 4.34
N ASN A 30 -2.14 0.51 5.22
CA ASN A 30 -2.47 1.02 6.55
C ASN A 30 -2.74 -0.15 7.51
N ARG A 31 -2.48 0.08 8.79
CA ARG A 31 -2.64 -0.93 9.84
C ARG A 31 -4.09 -1.39 10.04
N PHE A 32 -5.03 -0.45 9.93
CA PHE A 32 -6.47 -0.66 10.09
C PHE A 32 -7.19 -0.31 8.80
N LEU A 33 -8.41 -0.82 8.63
CA LEU A 33 -9.27 -0.37 7.54
C LEU A 33 -9.69 1.08 7.81
N ASP A 34 -9.25 1.99 6.95
CA ASP A 34 -9.60 3.41 6.96
C ASP A 34 -10.24 3.74 5.60
N LEU A 35 -11.56 3.91 5.59
CA LEU A 35 -12.31 4.24 4.38
C LEU A 35 -12.59 5.74 4.33
N LYS A 36 -12.12 6.38 3.27
CA LYS A 36 -12.50 7.75 2.92
C LYS A 36 -13.32 7.76 1.65
N THR A 37 -14.52 8.29 1.76
CA THR A 37 -15.47 8.41 0.66
C THR A 37 -15.56 9.86 0.20
N LYS A 38 -15.56 10.07 -1.10
CA LYS A 38 -15.91 11.34 -1.73
C LYS A 38 -17.12 11.12 -2.62
N LEU A 39 -18.26 11.63 -2.17
CA LEU A 39 -19.55 11.46 -2.82
C LEU A 39 -20.04 12.78 -3.41
N PRO A 40 -20.82 12.76 -4.51
CA PRO A 40 -21.51 13.94 -5.02
C PRO A 40 -22.55 14.47 -4.01
N ARG A 41 -23.01 15.70 -4.18
CA ARG A 41 -24.08 16.27 -3.39
C ARG A 41 -25.36 15.42 -3.53
N GLY A 42 -26.05 15.19 -2.43
CA GLY A 42 -27.28 14.36 -2.40
C GLY A 42 -27.02 12.87 -2.18
N TYR A 43 -25.77 12.37 -2.30
CA TYR A 43 -25.45 10.94 -2.20
C TYR A 43 -24.97 10.49 -0.81
N ALA A 44 -24.98 11.35 0.19
CA ALA A 44 -24.53 11.01 1.54
C ALA A 44 -25.29 9.83 2.18
N GLY A 45 -26.57 9.66 1.82
CA GLY A 45 -27.41 8.57 2.36
C GLY A 45 -26.96 7.15 2.01
N ILE A 46 -26.09 6.97 0.99
CA ILE A 46 -25.56 5.65 0.61
C ILE A 46 -24.18 5.34 1.19
N GLU A 47 -23.57 6.24 1.96
CA GLU A 47 -22.21 6.07 2.47
C GLU A 47 -22.04 4.79 3.30
N GLU A 48 -23.02 4.48 4.16
CA GLU A 48 -22.97 3.28 5.00
C GLU A 48 -23.08 1.98 4.17
N ARG A 49 -23.86 2.01 3.09
CA ARG A 49 -23.97 0.87 2.15
C ARG A 49 -22.64 0.64 1.43
N ILE A 50 -21.99 1.72 0.99
CA ILE A 50 -20.67 1.67 0.38
C ILE A 50 -19.66 1.11 1.39
N ARG A 51 -19.65 1.59 2.63
CA ARG A 51 -18.78 1.11 3.71
C ARG A 51 -18.91 -0.38 3.95
N LYS A 52 -20.15 -0.86 4.03
CA LYS A 52 -20.43 -2.29 4.21
C LYS A 52 -19.88 -3.11 3.04
N LYS A 53 -20.13 -2.67 1.80
CA LYS A 53 -19.65 -3.39 0.61
C LYS A 53 -18.11 -3.40 0.53
N VAL A 54 -17.43 -2.29 0.81
CA VAL A 54 -15.96 -2.21 0.84
C VAL A 54 -15.38 -3.16 1.90
N SER A 55 -16.00 -3.29 3.07
CA SER A 55 -15.53 -4.19 4.15
C SER A 55 -15.63 -5.68 3.80
N GLU A 56 -16.44 -6.07 2.80
CA GLU A 56 -16.48 -7.44 2.27
C GLU A 56 -15.20 -7.79 1.48
N TYR A 57 -14.55 -6.80 0.84
CA TYR A 57 -13.36 -6.97 0.00
C TYR A 57 -12.05 -6.63 0.71
N HIS A 58 -12.09 -5.73 1.71
CA HIS A 58 -10.90 -5.20 2.38
C HIS A 58 -11.03 -5.34 3.89
N GLN A 59 -10.06 -6.02 4.53
CA GLN A 59 -10.00 -6.18 5.98
C GLN A 59 -9.12 -5.13 6.66
N ARG A 60 -8.16 -4.55 5.94
CA ARG A 60 -7.23 -3.52 6.39
C ARG A 60 -6.75 -2.67 5.21
N GLY A 61 -5.99 -1.63 5.50
CA GLY A 61 -5.54 -0.68 4.49
C GLY A 61 -6.37 0.58 4.50
N ARG A 62 -5.86 1.64 3.92
CA ARG A 62 -6.64 2.84 3.64
C ARG A 62 -7.22 2.73 2.23
N VAL A 63 -8.52 2.90 2.14
CA VAL A 63 -9.28 2.87 0.89
C VAL A 63 -9.84 4.27 0.65
N ASP A 64 -9.36 4.94 -0.38
CA ASP A 64 -9.90 6.21 -0.86
C ASP A 64 -10.87 5.89 -2.03
N LEU A 65 -12.15 6.16 -1.83
CA LEU A 65 -13.21 5.91 -2.81
C LEU A 65 -13.80 7.24 -3.29
N VAL A 66 -13.86 7.39 -4.59
CA VAL A 66 -14.50 8.54 -5.26
C VAL A 66 -15.64 8.03 -6.12
N LEU A 67 -16.86 8.47 -5.82
CA LEU A 67 -18.01 8.30 -6.69
C LEU A 67 -18.20 9.59 -7.47
N SER A 68 -18.31 9.49 -8.78
CA SER A 68 -18.68 10.59 -9.66
C SER A 68 -19.88 10.20 -10.53
N VAL A 69 -20.67 11.15 -10.88
CA VAL A 69 -21.82 10.98 -11.76
C VAL A 69 -21.76 12.03 -12.86
N SER A 70 -22.03 11.61 -14.08
CA SER A 70 -22.08 12.47 -15.27
C SER A 70 -23.26 12.08 -16.15
N GLY A 71 -23.69 12.97 -17.03
CA GLY A 71 -24.79 12.71 -17.96
C GLY A 71 -25.91 13.74 -17.91
N ASP A 72 -27.13 13.33 -18.27
CA ASP A 72 -28.28 14.22 -18.33
C ASP A 72 -29.05 14.24 -17.00
N PHE A 73 -29.27 15.42 -16.46
CA PHE A 73 -30.03 15.69 -15.24
C PHE A 73 -31.24 16.57 -15.48
N SER A 74 -31.68 16.69 -16.73
CA SER A 74 -32.84 17.54 -17.11
C SER A 74 -34.14 17.12 -16.41
N ASP A 75 -34.30 15.82 -16.11
CA ASP A 75 -35.44 15.25 -15.37
C ASP A 75 -35.49 15.67 -13.89
N LEU A 76 -34.34 16.06 -13.32
CA LEU A 76 -34.24 16.57 -11.96
C LEU A 76 -34.43 18.09 -11.87
N GLN A 77 -34.48 18.80 -13.01
CA GLN A 77 -34.71 20.23 -13.03
C GLN A 77 -36.20 20.51 -13.12
N HIS A 78 -36.75 21.14 -12.12
CA HIS A 78 -38.13 21.63 -12.14
C HIS A 78 -38.12 23.15 -12.24
N VAL A 79 -38.78 23.67 -13.26
CA VAL A 79 -38.95 25.13 -13.43
C VAL A 79 -40.40 25.44 -13.09
N SER A 80 -40.62 26.30 -12.10
CA SER A 80 -41.95 26.74 -11.66
C SER A 80 -42.05 28.27 -11.61
N ALA A 81 -43.25 28.77 -11.71
CA ALA A 81 -43.53 30.19 -11.50
C ALA A 81 -44.04 30.38 -10.06
N ASN A 82 -43.40 31.27 -9.31
CA ASN A 82 -43.91 31.74 -8.03
C ASN A 82 -44.93 32.85 -8.27
N LEU A 83 -46.20 32.41 -8.37
CA LEU A 83 -47.28 33.33 -8.67
C LEU A 83 -47.54 34.35 -7.56
N GLU A 84 -47.19 34.06 -6.31
CA GLU A 84 -47.36 34.99 -5.20
C GLU A 84 -46.38 36.16 -5.31
N ILE A 85 -45.10 35.85 -5.52
CA ILE A 85 -44.05 36.86 -5.77
C ILE A 85 -44.36 37.65 -7.02
N ALA A 86 -44.79 36.99 -8.10
CA ALA A 86 -45.14 37.67 -9.33
C ALA A 86 -46.30 38.69 -9.13
N ARG A 87 -47.36 38.34 -8.38
CA ARG A 87 -48.43 39.28 -8.03
C ARG A 87 -47.92 40.48 -7.22
N ASN A 88 -47.04 40.24 -6.24
CA ASN A 88 -46.48 41.30 -5.43
C ASN A 88 -45.68 42.29 -6.28
N TYR A 89 -44.83 41.81 -7.18
CA TYR A 89 -44.09 42.68 -8.10
C TYR A 89 -45.04 43.47 -9.01
N HIS A 90 -46.04 42.79 -9.57
CA HIS A 90 -47.04 43.46 -10.42
C HIS A 90 -47.78 44.58 -9.68
N GLN A 91 -48.22 44.35 -8.43
CA GLN A 91 -48.90 45.34 -7.60
C GLN A 91 -48.02 46.55 -7.30
N VAL A 92 -46.74 46.32 -6.93
CA VAL A 92 -45.77 47.39 -6.68
C VAL A 92 -45.51 48.23 -7.95
N LEU A 93 -45.38 47.57 -9.10
CA LEU A 93 -45.16 48.26 -10.37
C LEU A 93 -46.35 49.13 -10.77
N VAL A 94 -47.60 48.67 -10.58
CA VAL A 94 -48.81 49.46 -10.81
C VAL A 94 -48.86 50.66 -9.87
N GLN A 95 -48.55 50.48 -8.57
CA GLN A 95 -48.51 51.60 -7.61
C GLN A 95 -47.46 52.65 -7.99
N LEU A 96 -46.29 52.22 -8.46
CA LEU A 96 -45.27 53.16 -8.94
C LEU A 96 -45.70 53.90 -10.22
N ALA A 97 -46.36 53.20 -11.14
CA ALA A 97 -46.90 53.82 -12.35
C ALA A 97 -47.94 54.88 -12.00
N ASP A 98 -48.87 54.60 -11.09
CA ASP A 98 -49.89 55.54 -10.62
C ASP A 98 -49.27 56.73 -9.90
N GLU A 99 -48.28 56.55 -9.02
CA GLU A 99 -47.63 57.63 -8.28
C GLU A 99 -46.83 58.59 -9.16
N PHE A 100 -46.16 58.04 -10.19
CA PHE A 100 -45.30 58.82 -11.07
C PHE A 100 -45.93 59.21 -12.41
N GLY A 101 -47.22 58.83 -12.64
CA GLY A 101 -47.91 59.11 -13.87
C GLY A 101 -47.32 58.43 -15.13
N LEU A 102 -46.76 57.21 -14.91
CA LEU A 102 -46.17 56.40 -15.97
C LEU A 102 -47.18 55.39 -16.52
N ASP A 103 -46.88 54.87 -17.72
CA ASP A 103 -47.66 53.76 -18.28
C ASP A 103 -47.48 52.50 -17.48
N SER A 104 -48.58 51.78 -17.15
CA SER A 104 -48.61 50.57 -16.38
C SER A 104 -48.67 49.31 -17.25
N ASP A 105 -48.31 49.38 -18.54
CA ASP A 105 -48.31 48.22 -19.44
C ASP A 105 -47.09 47.30 -19.15
N ILE A 106 -47.29 46.41 -18.17
CA ILE A 106 -46.25 45.49 -17.67
C ILE A 106 -46.31 44.22 -18.54
N THR A 107 -45.23 43.96 -19.26
CA THR A 107 -45.09 42.78 -20.10
C THR A 107 -44.74 41.54 -19.30
N LEU A 108 -45.10 40.34 -19.79
CA LEU A 108 -44.72 39.06 -19.18
C LEU A 108 -43.22 38.91 -19.08
N VAL A 109 -42.46 39.39 -20.06
CA VAL A 109 -40.98 39.35 -20.07
C VAL A 109 -40.40 40.16 -18.90
N GLN A 110 -40.95 41.39 -18.69
CA GLN A 110 -40.53 42.21 -17.56
C GLN A 110 -40.84 41.52 -16.24
N LEU A 111 -42.06 41.00 -16.04
CA LEU A 111 -42.46 40.36 -14.81
C LEU A 111 -41.64 39.10 -14.54
N SER A 112 -41.35 38.29 -15.55
CA SER A 112 -40.54 37.07 -15.42
C SER A 112 -39.04 37.35 -15.16
N SER A 113 -38.54 38.56 -15.41
CA SER A 113 -37.15 38.95 -15.19
C SER A 113 -36.86 39.31 -13.72
N TYR A 114 -37.90 39.57 -12.91
CA TYR A 114 -37.70 39.86 -11.48
C TYR A 114 -37.23 38.61 -10.71
N PRO A 115 -36.38 38.80 -9.68
CA PRO A 115 -35.89 37.71 -8.86
C PRO A 115 -37.01 36.84 -8.30
N ASP A 116 -36.78 35.52 -8.25
CA ASP A 116 -37.68 34.53 -7.65
C ASP A 116 -39.09 34.40 -8.26
N VAL A 117 -39.37 35.09 -9.38
CA VAL A 117 -40.62 34.89 -10.15
C VAL A 117 -40.57 33.58 -10.93
N ILE A 118 -39.43 33.27 -11.54
CA ILE A 118 -39.17 31.94 -12.11
C ILE A 118 -38.17 31.24 -11.20
N VAL A 119 -38.59 30.17 -10.57
CA VAL A 119 -37.80 29.36 -9.65
C VAL A 119 -37.34 28.12 -10.37
N ARG A 120 -36.04 27.82 -10.28
CA ARG A 120 -35.47 26.55 -10.71
C ARG A 120 -35.16 25.72 -9.46
N GLU A 121 -35.88 24.65 -9.32
CA GLU A 121 -35.67 23.69 -8.21
C GLU A 121 -34.99 22.44 -8.77
N GLN A 122 -33.98 21.97 -8.06
CA GLN A 122 -33.37 20.69 -8.36
C GLN A 122 -33.99 19.67 -7.41
N LYS A 123 -34.70 18.69 -7.96
CA LYS A 123 -35.20 17.54 -7.20
C LYS A 123 -34.04 16.68 -6.77
N GLU A 124 -34.12 16.17 -5.55
CA GLU A 124 -33.19 15.15 -5.09
C GLU A 124 -33.45 13.83 -5.82
N GLU A 125 -32.39 13.15 -6.16
CA GLU A 125 -32.44 11.83 -6.76
C GLU A 125 -32.91 10.79 -5.74
N ASP A 126 -33.78 9.87 -6.15
CA ASP A 126 -34.18 8.75 -5.30
C ASP A 126 -33.04 7.73 -5.22
N LEU A 127 -32.32 7.75 -4.10
CA LEU A 127 -31.17 6.89 -3.85
C LEU A 127 -31.51 5.40 -3.86
N GLU A 128 -32.74 5.00 -3.55
CA GLU A 128 -33.15 3.60 -3.61
C GLU A 128 -33.24 3.11 -5.06
N THR A 129 -33.76 3.93 -5.94
CA THR A 129 -33.89 3.60 -7.37
C THR A 129 -32.52 3.51 -8.07
N ILE A 130 -31.56 4.37 -7.72
CA ILE A 130 -30.26 4.41 -8.39
C ILE A 130 -29.20 3.51 -7.72
N TRP A 131 -29.42 3.05 -6.48
CA TRP A 131 -28.47 2.23 -5.75
C TRP A 131 -28.00 0.99 -6.51
N PRO A 132 -28.84 0.21 -7.22
CA PRO A 132 -28.38 -0.99 -7.93
C PRO A 132 -27.30 -0.68 -8.98
N TYR A 133 -27.37 0.47 -9.64
CA TYR A 133 -26.39 0.90 -10.64
C TYR A 133 -25.08 1.36 -9.98
N ILE A 134 -25.19 2.09 -8.86
CA ILE A 134 -24.02 2.49 -8.07
C ILE A 134 -23.34 1.25 -7.49
N GLU A 135 -24.11 0.29 -6.97
CA GLU A 135 -23.59 -0.97 -6.44
C GLU A 135 -22.85 -1.76 -7.51
N GLN A 136 -23.37 -1.82 -8.74
CA GLN A 136 -22.69 -2.47 -9.87
C GLN A 136 -21.33 -1.83 -10.15
N ALA A 137 -21.28 -0.50 -10.31
CA ALA A 137 -20.02 0.22 -10.52
C ALA A 137 -19.05 0.04 -9.34
N LEU A 138 -19.57 -0.01 -8.11
CA LEU A 138 -18.77 -0.25 -6.89
C LEU A 138 -18.16 -1.65 -6.89
N VAL A 139 -18.95 -2.68 -7.20
CA VAL A 139 -18.48 -4.08 -7.26
C VAL A 139 -17.43 -4.25 -8.34
N ASP A 140 -17.68 -3.73 -9.55
CA ASP A 140 -16.71 -3.79 -10.65
C ASP A 140 -15.39 -3.10 -10.28
N GLY A 141 -15.47 -1.94 -9.61
CA GLY A 141 -14.30 -1.23 -9.10
C GLY A 141 -13.53 -2.01 -8.04
N LEU A 142 -14.23 -2.68 -7.10
CA LEU A 142 -13.64 -3.50 -6.05
C LEU A 142 -12.98 -4.77 -6.63
N GLU A 143 -13.61 -5.41 -7.60
CA GLU A 143 -13.05 -6.59 -8.29
C GLU A 143 -11.81 -6.23 -9.09
N ASN A 144 -11.83 -5.14 -9.86
CA ASN A 144 -10.66 -4.65 -10.60
C ASN A 144 -9.51 -4.28 -9.67
N CYS A 145 -9.79 -3.62 -8.52
CA CYS A 145 -8.80 -3.34 -7.50
C CYS A 145 -8.20 -4.64 -6.92
N THR A 146 -9.03 -5.62 -6.63
CA THR A 146 -8.59 -6.92 -6.09
C THR A 146 -7.74 -7.69 -7.10
N LEU A 147 -8.11 -7.66 -8.38
CA LEU A 147 -7.33 -8.27 -9.45
C LEU A 147 -5.94 -7.62 -9.56
N MET A 148 -5.87 -6.30 -9.59
CA MET A 148 -4.60 -5.56 -9.63
C MET A 148 -3.72 -5.91 -8.44
N ARG A 149 -4.27 -5.91 -7.21
CA ARG A 149 -3.55 -6.29 -5.98
C ARG A 149 -3.02 -7.72 -6.03
N SER A 150 -3.78 -8.63 -6.62
CA SER A 150 -3.36 -10.03 -6.78
C SER A 150 -2.19 -10.16 -7.78
N GLN A 151 -2.26 -9.46 -8.92
CA GLN A 151 -1.19 -9.45 -9.92
C GLN A 151 0.10 -8.83 -9.38
N GLU A 152 0.00 -7.69 -8.71
CA GLU A 152 1.14 -7.03 -8.06
C GLU A 152 1.73 -7.89 -6.93
N GLY A 153 0.88 -8.53 -6.12
CA GLY A 153 1.32 -9.45 -5.07
C GLY A 153 2.10 -10.64 -5.60
N GLN A 154 1.68 -11.21 -6.73
CA GLN A 154 2.41 -12.29 -7.41
C GLN A 154 3.79 -11.82 -7.92
N ALA A 155 3.86 -10.62 -8.51
CA ALA A 155 5.13 -10.04 -8.96
C ALA A 155 6.09 -9.78 -7.78
N LEU A 156 5.59 -9.23 -6.67
CA LEU A 156 6.37 -9.04 -5.43
C LEU A 156 6.87 -10.37 -4.86
N ALA A 157 6.02 -11.39 -4.82
CA ALA A 157 6.40 -12.72 -4.35
C ALA A 157 7.52 -13.35 -5.20
N ALA A 158 7.44 -13.22 -6.52
CA ALA A 158 8.46 -13.70 -7.44
C ALA A 158 9.80 -12.96 -7.27
N ASP A 159 9.77 -11.63 -7.11
CA ASP A 159 10.97 -10.83 -6.87
C ASP A 159 11.62 -11.19 -5.53
N LEU A 160 10.83 -11.30 -4.45
CA LEU A 160 11.33 -11.73 -3.14
C LEU A 160 11.96 -13.12 -3.17
N GLN A 161 11.38 -14.06 -3.93
CA GLN A 161 11.93 -15.41 -4.08
C GLN A 161 13.27 -15.38 -4.84
N GLY A 162 13.39 -14.54 -5.86
CA GLY A 162 14.64 -14.32 -6.60
C GLY A 162 15.74 -13.74 -5.70
N ARG A 163 15.41 -12.73 -4.89
CA ARG A 163 16.31 -12.11 -3.92
C ARG A 163 16.76 -13.10 -2.85
N LEU A 164 15.83 -13.90 -2.35
CA LEU A 164 16.13 -14.94 -1.35
C LEU A 164 17.10 -16.00 -1.90
N THR A 165 16.96 -16.35 -3.17
CA THR A 165 17.89 -17.27 -3.87
C THR A 165 19.29 -16.67 -3.94
N ASN A 166 19.41 -15.40 -4.36
CA ASN A 166 20.71 -14.70 -4.41
C ASN A 166 21.34 -14.54 -3.02
N PHE A 167 20.51 -14.26 -2.01
CA PHE A 167 20.94 -14.23 -0.61
C PHE A 167 21.54 -15.57 -0.18
N GLY A 168 20.91 -16.69 -0.52
CA GLY A 168 21.40 -18.04 -0.25
C GLY A 168 22.72 -18.37 -0.96
N VAL A 169 22.91 -17.89 -2.18
CA VAL A 169 24.18 -18.03 -2.91
C VAL A 169 25.30 -17.28 -2.18
N THR A 170 25.07 -16.04 -1.75
CA THR A 170 26.07 -15.26 -1.01
C THR A 170 26.43 -15.91 0.33
N ILE A 171 25.45 -16.47 1.08
CA ILE A 171 25.71 -17.23 2.30
C ILE A 171 26.59 -18.46 2.00
N SER A 172 26.31 -19.17 0.91
CA SER A 172 27.14 -20.34 0.51
C SER A 172 28.57 -19.94 0.14
N THR A 173 28.76 -18.76 -0.48
CA THR A 173 30.08 -18.23 -0.78
C THR A 173 30.86 -17.92 0.51
N ILE A 174 30.23 -17.30 1.50
CA ILE A 174 30.82 -17.06 2.83
C ILE A 174 31.22 -18.40 3.48
N ASP A 175 30.30 -19.37 3.54
CA ASP A 175 30.51 -20.69 4.14
C ASP A 175 31.75 -21.39 3.56
N GLN A 176 31.89 -21.36 2.21
CA GLN A 176 33.02 -21.94 1.50
C GLN A 176 34.35 -21.23 1.78
N SER A 177 34.33 -19.94 2.08
CA SER A 177 35.54 -19.16 2.36
C SER A 177 36.07 -19.33 3.79
N VAL A 178 35.20 -19.68 4.76
CA VAL A 178 35.53 -19.78 6.17
C VAL A 178 36.73 -20.70 6.47
N PRO A 179 36.84 -21.94 5.94
CA PRO A 179 37.95 -22.81 6.22
C PRO A 179 39.32 -22.23 5.82
N GLN A 180 39.38 -21.55 4.65
CA GLN A 180 40.59 -20.92 4.16
C GLN A 180 41.00 -19.72 5.04
N LEU A 181 40.02 -18.94 5.49
CA LEU A 181 40.27 -17.80 6.38
C LEU A 181 40.79 -18.24 7.75
N VAL A 182 40.25 -19.34 8.32
CA VAL A 182 40.75 -19.90 9.55
C VAL A 182 42.19 -20.37 9.40
N GLN A 183 42.52 -21.09 8.32
CA GLN A 183 43.86 -21.56 8.06
C GLN A 183 44.88 -20.39 7.85
N GLN A 184 44.46 -19.37 7.14
CA GLN A 184 45.30 -18.18 6.94
C GLN A 184 45.56 -17.44 8.26
N ARG A 185 44.58 -17.34 9.14
CA ARG A 185 44.74 -16.73 10.47
C ARG A 185 45.64 -17.55 11.37
N GLU A 186 45.54 -18.88 11.33
CA GLU A 186 46.44 -19.76 12.03
C GLU A 186 47.90 -19.54 11.61
N ASN A 187 48.15 -19.49 10.29
CA ASN A 187 49.48 -19.24 9.74
C ASN A 187 50.03 -17.86 10.17
N ASN A 188 49.19 -16.82 10.06
CA ASN A 188 49.57 -15.45 10.46
C ASN A 188 49.87 -15.38 11.99
N LEU A 189 49.13 -16.14 12.81
CA LEU A 189 49.36 -16.20 14.23
C LEU A 189 50.73 -16.89 14.53
N LYS A 190 51.01 -18.01 13.87
CA LYS A 190 52.30 -18.70 13.99
C LYS A 190 53.48 -17.79 13.63
N GLU A 191 53.44 -17.13 12.45
CA GLU A 191 54.46 -16.22 12.03
C GLU A 191 54.66 -15.03 12.98
N ARG A 192 53.61 -14.50 13.53
CA ARG A 192 53.68 -13.38 14.49
C ARG A 192 54.27 -13.84 15.82
N LEU A 193 53.93 -15.01 16.27
CA LEU A 193 54.49 -15.60 17.51
C LEU A 193 55.98 -15.91 17.34
N GLU A 194 56.42 -16.48 16.21
CA GLU A 194 57.82 -16.72 15.88
C GLU A 194 58.66 -15.42 15.91
N LYS A 195 58.10 -14.33 15.35
CA LYS A 195 58.77 -13.01 15.36
C LYS A 195 58.87 -12.36 16.75
N LEU A 196 57.89 -12.67 17.65
CA LEU A 196 57.85 -12.07 18.98
C LEU A 196 58.70 -12.84 20.00
N LEU A 197 58.87 -14.14 19.80
CA LEU A 197 59.54 -15.01 20.76
C LEU A 197 61.09 -15.05 20.59
N ASP A 198 61.65 -14.41 19.54
CA ASP A 198 63.07 -14.20 19.30
C ASP A 198 63.94 -15.42 19.69
N ASN A 199 63.67 -16.61 19.08
CA ASN A 199 64.28 -17.91 19.32
C ASN A 199 63.94 -18.62 20.67
N THR A 200 62.94 -18.17 21.39
CA THR A 200 62.43 -18.94 22.53
C THR A 200 61.51 -20.05 22.03
N GLU A 201 61.79 -21.33 22.36
CA GLU A 201 60.92 -22.44 21.96
C GLU A 201 59.52 -22.26 22.53
N MET A 202 58.54 -22.22 21.60
CA MET A 202 57.12 -22.15 21.96
C MET A 202 56.64 -23.52 22.38
N GLU A 203 55.92 -23.58 23.53
CA GLU A 203 55.30 -24.79 23.98
C GLU A 203 54.16 -25.20 23.02
N PRO A 204 54.25 -26.36 22.31
CA PRO A 204 53.31 -26.75 21.27
C PRO A 204 51.86 -26.80 21.77
N MET A 205 51.64 -27.15 23.04
CA MET A 205 50.32 -27.23 23.67
C MET A 205 49.68 -25.84 23.80
N ARG A 206 50.45 -24.80 24.08
CA ARG A 206 49.94 -23.42 24.22
C ARG A 206 49.52 -22.84 22.87
N LEU A 207 50.30 -23.11 21.79
CA LEU A 207 49.90 -22.76 20.44
C LEU A 207 48.62 -23.43 20.02
N ALA A 208 48.48 -24.74 20.29
CA ALA A 208 47.27 -25.49 19.96
C ALA A 208 46.01 -24.93 20.70
N GLN A 209 46.20 -24.50 21.96
CA GLN A 209 45.08 -23.85 22.70
C GLN A 209 44.68 -22.50 22.07
N GLU A 210 45.64 -21.65 21.71
CA GLU A 210 45.34 -20.37 21.09
C GLU A 210 44.66 -20.52 19.68
N VAL A 211 45.10 -21.54 18.92
CA VAL A 211 44.47 -21.86 17.61
C VAL A 211 43.05 -22.41 17.83
N ALA A 212 42.83 -23.27 18.81
CA ALA A 212 41.49 -23.75 19.14
C ALA A 212 40.55 -22.60 19.56
N MET A 213 41.02 -21.71 20.43
CA MET A 213 40.24 -20.52 20.83
C MET A 213 39.97 -19.56 19.65
N LEU A 214 40.89 -19.43 18.70
CA LEU A 214 40.70 -18.67 17.50
C LEU A 214 39.65 -19.31 16.60
N ALA A 215 39.69 -20.62 16.41
CA ALA A 215 38.73 -21.38 15.63
C ALA A 215 37.31 -21.22 16.21
N ASP A 216 37.15 -21.41 17.53
CA ASP A 216 35.86 -21.23 18.21
C ASP A 216 35.30 -19.81 18.06
N LYS A 217 36.15 -18.77 18.16
CA LYS A 217 35.72 -17.39 18.00
C LYS A 217 35.30 -17.03 16.58
N THR A 218 35.79 -17.72 15.57
CA THR A 218 35.51 -17.52 14.17
C THR A 218 34.49 -18.51 13.60
N ASP A 219 34.03 -19.46 14.42
CA ASP A 219 33.01 -20.40 13.98
C ASP A 219 31.68 -19.69 13.78
N VAL A 220 31.15 -19.79 12.55
CA VAL A 220 29.87 -19.25 12.09
C VAL A 220 28.93 -20.33 11.60
N THR A 221 29.20 -21.58 11.91
CA THR A 221 28.43 -22.74 11.47
C THR A 221 26.97 -22.64 11.93
N GLU A 222 26.74 -22.22 13.17
CA GLU A 222 25.41 -22.06 13.74
C GLU A 222 24.62 -20.96 13.00
N GLU A 223 25.23 -19.80 12.75
CA GLU A 223 24.64 -18.69 12.05
C GLU A 223 24.23 -19.08 10.62
N ILE A 224 25.10 -19.81 9.92
CA ILE A 224 24.82 -20.29 8.56
C ILE A 224 23.68 -21.31 8.55
N VAL A 225 23.63 -22.24 9.48
CA VAL A 225 22.53 -23.21 9.61
C VAL A 225 21.22 -22.49 9.91
N ARG A 226 21.22 -21.50 10.79
CA ARG A 226 20.04 -20.68 11.10
C ARG A 226 19.57 -19.89 9.89
N LEU A 227 20.49 -19.25 9.16
CA LEU A 227 20.16 -18.52 7.93
C LEU A 227 19.51 -19.44 6.89
N ARG A 228 20.03 -20.64 6.68
CA ARG A 228 19.43 -21.63 5.76
C ARG A 228 18.03 -22.05 6.20
N SER A 229 17.82 -22.26 7.51
CA SER A 229 16.49 -22.55 8.06
C SER A 229 15.51 -21.39 7.85
N HIS A 230 15.94 -20.15 8.08
CA HIS A 230 15.11 -18.96 7.87
C HIS A 230 14.79 -18.74 6.39
N ILE A 231 15.72 -19.04 5.46
CA ILE A 231 15.47 -19.02 4.00
C ILE A 231 14.32 -19.97 3.64
N GLN A 232 14.35 -21.20 4.17
CA GLN A 232 13.30 -22.19 3.92
C GLN A 232 11.94 -21.72 4.47
N GLN A 233 11.92 -21.19 5.69
CA GLN A 233 10.70 -20.67 6.32
C GLN A 233 10.13 -19.48 5.57
N PHE A 234 10.99 -18.55 5.11
CA PHE A 234 10.59 -17.38 4.34
C PHE A 234 9.94 -17.79 3.01
N SER A 235 10.57 -18.73 2.29
CA SER A 235 10.03 -19.29 1.04
C SER A 235 8.68 -20.00 1.27
N ALA A 236 8.54 -20.76 2.35
CA ALA A 236 7.28 -21.42 2.70
C ALA A 236 6.17 -20.40 2.99
N PHE A 237 6.44 -19.35 3.75
CA PHE A 237 5.43 -18.30 4.03
C PHE A 237 4.97 -17.56 2.77
N ILE A 238 5.86 -17.30 1.80
CA ILE A 238 5.45 -16.74 0.51
C ILE A 238 4.53 -17.73 -0.23
N GLY A 239 4.84 -19.03 -0.21
CA GLY A 239 4.05 -20.06 -0.89
C GLY A 239 2.67 -20.28 -0.26
N ASP A 240 2.57 -20.24 1.07
CA ASP A 240 1.32 -20.42 1.80
C ASP A 240 0.33 -19.28 1.58
N GLY A 241 0.83 -18.07 1.32
CA GLY A 241 0.02 -16.87 1.12
C GLY A 241 -0.76 -16.42 2.34
N GLY A 242 -1.70 -15.49 2.15
CA GLY A 242 -2.47 -14.86 3.22
C GLY A 242 -1.69 -13.75 3.93
N ALA A 243 -2.09 -13.36 5.12
CA ALA A 243 -1.50 -12.25 5.89
C ALA A 243 -0.10 -12.56 6.43
N VAL A 244 0.87 -12.75 5.52
CA VAL A 244 2.22 -13.21 5.83
C VAL A 244 3.22 -12.08 6.14
N GLY A 245 2.89 -10.82 5.83
CA GLY A 245 3.82 -9.70 5.94
C GLY A 245 4.52 -9.57 7.31
N ARG A 246 3.79 -9.75 8.43
CA ARG A 246 4.41 -9.72 9.77
C ARG A 246 5.37 -10.85 10.03
N LYS A 247 5.08 -12.06 9.51
CA LYS A 247 5.95 -13.23 9.67
C LYS A 247 7.24 -13.04 8.86
N LEU A 248 7.12 -12.48 7.67
CA LEU A 248 8.26 -12.16 6.80
C LEU A 248 9.12 -11.05 7.41
N ASP A 249 8.53 -9.97 7.95
CA ASP A 249 9.28 -8.91 8.64
C ASP A 249 10.06 -9.45 9.84
N PHE A 250 9.45 -10.34 10.64
CA PHE A 250 10.14 -11.03 11.73
C PHE A 250 11.36 -11.84 11.23
N LEU A 251 11.20 -12.62 10.15
CA LEU A 251 12.31 -13.39 9.59
C LEU A 251 13.44 -12.50 9.06
N ILE A 252 13.11 -11.33 8.47
CA ILE A 252 14.12 -10.37 8.03
C ILE A 252 14.94 -9.85 9.24
N GLN A 253 14.32 -9.64 10.39
CA GLN A 253 15.03 -9.26 11.61
C GLN A 253 15.97 -10.37 12.08
N GLU A 254 15.55 -11.63 12.01
CA GLU A 254 16.42 -12.77 12.34
C GLU A 254 17.58 -12.90 11.31
N PHE A 255 17.32 -12.74 10.03
CA PHE A 255 18.39 -12.67 9.02
C PHE A 255 19.43 -11.59 9.34
N LEU A 256 18.99 -10.38 9.68
CA LEU A 256 19.89 -9.27 10.05
C LEU A 256 20.72 -9.61 11.29
N ARG A 257 20.11 -10.27 12.25
CA ARG A 257 20.80 -10.71 13.48
C ARG A 257 21.92 -11.69 13.16
N GLU A 258 21.66 -12.73 12.39
CA GLU A 258 22.66 -13.75 12.05
C GLU A 258 23.77 -13.15 11.13
N VAL A 259 23.42 -12.30 10.17
CA VAL A 259 24.41 -11.59 9.33
C VAL A 259 25.31 -10.66 10.16
N ASN A 260 24.76 -9.97 11.17
CA ASN A 260 25.54 -9.16 12.09
C ASN A 260 26.52 -10.00 12.92
N THR A 261 26.08 -11.17 13.35
CA THR A 261 26.95 -12.11 14.11
C THR A 261 28.09 -12.62 13.25
N ILE A 262 27.82 -13.03 12.00
CA ILE A 262 28.86 -13.40 11.03
C ILE A 262 29.87 -12.25 10.83
N ALA A 263 29.39 -11.03 10.59
CA ALA A 263 30.23 -9.86 10.43
C ALA A 263 31.13 -9.57 11.64
N SER A 264 30.65 -9.84 12.85
CA SER A 264 31.43 -9.63 14.08
C SER A 264 32.45 -10.72 14.36
N LYS A 265 32.16 -11.97 13.99
CA LYS A 265 33.04 -13.13 14.20
C LYS A 265 34.19 -13.19 13.16
N ILE A 266 33.90 -12.81 11.90
CA ILE A 266 34.87 -12.89 10.80
C ILE A 266 35.39 -11.50 10.46
N ASN A 267 36.59 -11.19 10.93
CA ASN A 267 37.28 -9.94 10.55
C ASN A 267 38.10 -10.16 9.27
N ASP A 268 37.42 -10.18 8.12
CA ASP A 268 38.00 -10.32 6.78
C ASP A 268 37.31 -9.34 5.83
N ALA A 269 38.07 -8.73 4.92
CA ALA A 269 37.57 -7.69 4.02
C ALA A 269 36.55 -8.21 3.01
N ALA A 270 36.75 -9.42 2.46
CA ALA A 270 35.83 -10.03 1.50
C ALA A 270 34.50 -10.41 2.17
N VAL A 271 34.56 -11.02 3.36
CA VAL A 271 33.36 -11.35 4.15
C VAL A 271 32.64 -10.09 4.61
N ALA A 272 33.37 -9.02 5.00
CA ALA A 272 32.77 -7.73 5.33
C ALA A 272 32.00 -7.13 4.14
N HIS A 273 32.55 -7.20 2.92
CA HIS A 273 31.85 -6.76 1.72
C HIS A 273 30.56 -7.57 1.51
N HIS A 274 30.63 -8.89 1.54
CA HIS A 274 29.44 -9.74 1.42
C HIS A 274 28.38 -9.45 2.49
N THR A 275 28.76 -9.21 3.74
CA THR A 275 27.81 -8.88 4.80
C THR A 275 27.13 -7.53 4.61
N VAL A 276 27.83 -6.54 4.02
CA VAL A 276 27.23 -5.25 3.62
C VAL A 276 26.20 -5.45 2.50
N ASP A 277 26.54 -6.25 1.48
CA ASP A 277 25.63 -6.56 0.38
C ASP A 277 24.37 -7.29 0.88
N LEU A 278 24.54 -8.29 1.77
CA LEU A 278 23.42 -9.00 2.40
C LEU A 278 22.52 -8.06 3.19
N LYS A 279 23.08 -7.11 3.97
CA LYS A 279 22.28 -6.12 4.71
C LYS A 279 21.49 -5.20 3.79
N SER A 280 22.12 -4.74 2.72
CA SER A 280 21.45 -3.92 1.70
C SER A 280 20.28 -4.67 1.04
N GLU A 281 20.49 -5.94 0.75
CA GLU A 281 19.45 -6.79 0.16
C GLU A 281 18.28 -7.04 1.14
N LEU A 282 18.58 -7.27 2.41
CA LEU A 282 17.55 -7.43 3.44
C LEU A 282 16.72 -6.16 3.64
N GLU A 283 17.31 -4.97 3.53
CA GLU A 283 16.54 -3.72 3.63
C GLU A 283 15.58 -3.56 2.43
N LYS A 284 16.03 -3.88 1.21
CA LYS A 284 15.15 -3.89 0.03
C LYS A 284 14.00 -4.89 0.17
N MET A 285 14.30 -6.10 0.66
CA MET A 285 13.27 -7.11 0.93
C MET A 285 12.28 -6.63 1.98
N ARG A 286 12.75 -5.93 3.01
CA ARG A 286 11.91 -5.38 4.08
C ARG A 286 10.93 -4.34 3.57
N GLU A 287 11.37 -3.44 2.71
CA GLU A 287 10.50 -2.45 2.06
C GLU A 287 9.38 -3.12 1.25
N GLN A 288 9.69 -4.19 0.51
CA GLN A 288 8.68 -4.93 -0.26
C GLN A 288 7.71 -5.70 0.63
N VAL A 289 8.20 -6.35 1.70
CA VAL A 289 7.38 -7.10 2.66
C VAL A 289 6.34 -6.20 3.34
N GLN A 290 6.63 -4.92 3.55
CA GLN A 290 5.67 -3.96 4.10
C GLN A 290 4.44 -3.76 3.20
N ASN A 291 4.54 -4.06 1.91
CA ASN A 291 3.44 -3.93 0.95
C ASN A 291 2.71 -5.26 0.68
N ILE A 292 2.98 -6.30 1.46
CA ILE A 292 2.41 -7.64 1.31
C ILE A 292 1.32 -7.90 2.36
N GLU A 293 0.20 -8.43 1.85
CA GLU A 293 -0.92 -8.93 2.65
C GLU A 293 -1.21 -10.40 2.35
#